data_97063dd551a53a62a71c87267cfbc997
#
_entry.id   97063dd551a53a62a71c87267cfbc997
#
_cell.length_a   1.000
_cell.length_b   1.000
_cell.length_c   1.000
_cell.angle_alpha   90.00
_cell.angle_beta   90.00
_cell.angle_gamma   90.00
#
_symmetry.space_group_name_H-M   'P 1'
#
loop_
_entity.id
_entity.type
_entity.pdbx_description
1 polymer ?
#
loop_
_entity_poly.entity_id
_entity_poly.type
_entity_poly.pdbx_seq_one_letter_code
_entity_poly.pdbx_strand_id
1 'polypeptide(L)'
;MINNRLKMAIAIFIVFSLVYSIGFITPMNSDDYTYALRELSFSGVKMHYLGWSGRIVSDTISTSLLKFFSPHIYNAINSAALTLMVLCWAIIPAKLTRSSPSPYVMIFLFFLYFIANPAFGQTNFWLVGSANYLWTNMFIAIYILISICVSNGNRSNLMLFVYVASSILAGCSNENT
;
A
#
# COMPACT_ATOMS: atom_id res chain seq x y z
N MET A 1 -19.75 -10.92 24.93
CA MET A 1 -18.35 -10.65 24.45
C MET A 1 -18.38 -10.20 23.00
N ILE A 2 -17.69 -9.12 22.64
CA ILE A 2 -17.61 -8.62 21.25
C ILE A 2 -16.89 -9.65 20.39
N ASN A 3 -17.50 -10.01 19.24
CA ASN A 3 -16.95 -10.97 18.27
C ASN A 3 -15.58 -10.47 17.74
N ASN A 4 -14.62 -11.39 17.55
CA ASN A 4 -13.28 -11.08 17.02
C ASN A 4 -13.33 -10.38 15.65
N ARG A 5 -14.31 -10.71 14.81
CA ARG A 5 -14.53 -10.01 13.52
C ARG A 5 -14.88 -8.54 13.71
N LEU A 6 -15.75 -8.22 14.68
CA LEU A 6 -16.13 -6.85 14.98
C LEU A 6 -14.94 -6.05 15.57
N LYS A 7 -14.15 -6.66 16.45
CA LYS A 7 -12.91 -6.05 16.96
C LYS A 7 -11.92 -5.74 15.84
N MET A 8 -11.77 -6.65 14.86
CA MET A 8 -10.91 -6.42 13.68
C MET A 8 -11.43 -5.29 12.81
N ALA A 9 -12.74 -5.22 12.56
CA ALA A 9 -13.35 -4.12 11.81
C ALA A 9 -13.12 -2.77 12.51
N ILE A 10 -13.24 -2.72 13.83
CA ILE A 10 -12.94 -1.53 14.64
C ILE A 10 -11.45 -1.16 14.51
N ALA A 11 -10.53 -2.11 14.59
CA ALA A 11 -9.11 -1.85 14.45
C ALA A 11 -8.77 -1.28 13.06
N ILE A 12 -9.35 -1.85 11.99
CA ILE A 12 -9.22 -1.34 10.61
C ILE A 12 -9.73 0.10 10.54
N PHE A 13 -10.92 0.37 11.08
CA PHE A 13 -11.50 1.71 11.07
C PHE A 13 -10.65 2.73 11.84
N ILE A 14 -10.11 2.35 13.00
CA ILE A 14 -9.23 3.23 13.79
C ILE A 14 -7.97 3.57 13.01
N VAL A 15 -7.26 2.57 12.46
CA VAL A 15 -6.03 2.80 11.69
C VAL A 15 -6.32 3.67 10.47
N PHE A 16 -7.36 3.33 9.70
CA PHE A 16 -7.76 4.12 8.54
C PHE A 16 -8.06 5.58 8.91
N SER A 17 -8.86 5.80 9.95
CA SER A 17 -9.28 7.15 10.37
C SER A 17 -8.09 8.00 10.85
N LEU A 18 -7.16 7.40 11.60
CA LEU A 18 -5.94 8.09 12.05
C LEU A 18 -5.08 8.50 10.86
N VAL A 19 -4.82 7.57 9.95
CA VAL A 19 -3.99 7.82 8.76
C VAL A 19 -4.66 8.86 7.85
N TYR A 20 -5.98 8.71 7.61
CA TYR A 20 -6.73 9.67 6.80
C TYR A 20 -6.74 11.08 7.39
N SER A 21 -6.88 11.21 8.71
CA SER A 21 -6.85 12.50 9.38
C SER A 21 -5.51 13.23 9.20
N ILE A 22 -4.40 12.50 9.25
CA ILE A 22 -3.07 13.07 8.99
C ILE A 22 -2.91 13.42 7.50
N GLY A 23 -3.29 12.50 6.61
CA GLY A 23 -3.24 12.75 5.16
C GLY A 23 -4.10 13.94 4.72
N PHE A 24 -5.25 14.15 5.38
CA PHE A 24 -6.16 15.25 5.08
C PHE A 24 -5.53 16.63 5.30
N ILE A 25 -4.65 16.76 6.29
CA ILE A 25 -3.95 18.02 6.59
C ILE A 25 -2.57 18.12 5.92
N THR A 26 -2.15 17.07 5.19
CA THR A 26 -0.87 17.04 4.49
C THR A 26 -1.03 17.67 3.11
N PRO A 27 -0.35 18.80 2.81
CA PRO A 27 -0.42 19.43 1.49
C PRO A 27 0.38 18.65 0.45
N MET A 28 0.12 18.94 -0.83
CA MET A 28 1.01 18.55 -1.92
C MET A 28 2.41 19.12 -1.69
N ASN A 29 3.45 18.34 -2.01
CA ASN A 29 4.83 18.72 -1.77
C ASN A 29 5.74 18.25 -2.91
N SER A 30 6.79 19.04 -3.18
CA SER A 30 7.89 18.67 -4.08
C SER A 30 7.39 18.16 -5.44
N ASP A 31 7.72 16.91 -5.76
CA ASP A 31 7.45 16.29 -7.07
C ASP A 31 5.95 16.05 -7.33
N ASP A 32 5.08 16.14 -6.32
CA ASP A 32 3.64 15.98 -6.53
C ASP A 32 3.11 16.92 -7.61
N TYR A 33 3.61 18.19 -7.65
CA TYR A 33 3.21 19.16 -8.66
C TYR A 33 3.67 18.76 -10.07
N THR A 34 4.86 18.19 -10.20
CA THR A 34 5.39 17.70 -11.48
C THR A 34 4.63 16.48 -11.97
N TYR A 35 4.34 15.55 -11.06
CA TYR A 35 3.60 14.33 -11.38
C TYR A 35 2.12 14.60 -11.70
N ALA A 36 1.50 15.63 -11.09
CA ALA A 36 0.14 16.05 -11.44
C ALA A 36 0.02 16.55 -12.89
N LEU A 37 1.07 17.14 -13.44
CA LEU A 37 1.12 17.66 -14.81
C LEU A 37 1.61 16.63 -15.84
N ARG A 38 2.16 15.51 -15.37
CA ARG A 38 2.77 14.50 -16.25
C ARG A 38 1.75 13.85 -17.18
N GLU A 39 2.19 13.53 -18.40
CA GLU A 39 1.38 12.82 -19.38
C GLU A 39 1.35 11.30 -19.09
N LEU A 40 0.15 10.71 -19.10
CA LEU A 40 -0.09 9.27 -18.93
C LEU A 40 -0.27 8.52 -20.27
N SER A 41 0.15 9.10 -21.39
CA SER A 41 0.19 8.36 -22.66
C SER A 41 1.28 7.28 -22.64
N PHE A 42 1.16 6.28 -23.49
CA PHE A 42 2.18 5.23 -23.61
C PHE A 42 3.57 5.81 -23.90
N SER A 43 3.64 6.84 -24.76
CA SER A 43 4.89 7.55 -25.08
C SER A 43 5.43 8.31 -23.85
N GLY A 44 4.58 9.00 -23.10
CA GLY A 44 4.96 9.73 -21.90
C GLY A 44 5.48 8.81 -20.79
N VAL A 45 4.81 7.69 -20.55
CA VAL A 45 5.26 6.66 -19.58
C VAL A 45 6.58 6.04 -20.02
N LYS A 46 6.73 5.68 -21.31
CA LYS A 46 7.97 5.12 -21.84
C LYS A 46 9.14 6.11 -21.73
N MET A 47 8.94 7.37 -22.10
CA MET A 47 9.99 8.40 -22.00
C MET A 47 10.44 8.61 -20.57
N HIS A 48 9.50 8.65 -19.63
CA HIS A 48 9.82 8.78 -18.21
C HIS A 48 10.58 7.57 -17.66
N TYR A 49 10.12 6.36 -18.00
CA TYR A 49 10.79 5.10 -17.62
C TYR A 49 12.23 5.03 -18.12
N LEU A 50 12.49 5.41 -19.37
CA LEU A 50 13.82 5.34 -19.97
C LEU A 50 14.74 6.51 -19.60
N GLY A 51 14.15 7.68 -19.29
CA GLY A 51 14.93 8.91 -19.10
C GLY A 51 15.08 9.36 -17.64
N TRP A 52 14.24 8.88 -16.74
CA TRP A 52 14.22 9.36 -15.36
C TRP A 52 14.16 8.24 -14.30
N SER A 53 13.18 7.34 -14.37
CA SER A 53 12.91 6.39 -13.29
C SER A 53 12.38 5.07 -13.83
N GLY A 54 13.00 3.95 -13.45
CA GLY A 54 12.56 2.59 -13.75
C GLY A 54 11.31 2.11 -13.00
N ARG A 55 10.64 2.97 -12.23
CA ARG A 55 9.54 2.65 -11.30
C ARG A 55 8.17 2.74 -11.95
N ILE A 56 7.93 1.97 -12.99
CA ILE A 56 6.72 2.10 -13.82
C ILE A 56 5.41 2.04 -13.02
N VAL A 57 5.32 1.17 -12.01
CA VAL A 57 4.10 1.01 -11.20
C VAL A 57 3.91 2.21 -10.28
N SER A 58 4.92 2.58 -9.49
CA SER A 58 4.86 3.71 -8.56
C SER A 58 4.62 5.03 -9.27
N ASP A 59 5.33 5.27 -10.38
CA ASP A 59 5.19 6.48 -11.18
C ASP A 59 3.81 6.59 -11.83
N THR A 60 3.23 5.47 -12.26
CA THR A 60 1.88 5.44 -12.81
C THR A 60 0.83 5.67 -11.73
N ILE A 61 0.99 5.08 -10.54
CA ILE A 61 0.09 5.28 -9.40
C ILE A 61 0.09 6.75 -8.97
N SER A 62 1.26 7.33 -8.70
CA SER A 62 1.36 8.72 -8.25
C SER A 62 0.77 9.70 -9.27
N THR A 63 1.11 9.55 -10.56
CA THR A 63 0.55 10.37 -11.62
C THR A 63 -0.96 10.22 -11.74
N SER A 64 -1.48 8.98 -11.65
CA SER A 64 -2.91 8.72 -11.75
C SER A 64 -3.68 9.33 -10.58
N LEU A 65 -3.18 9.16 -9.36
CA LEU A 65 -3.81 9.69 -8.16
C LEU A 65 -3.84 11.22 -8.17
N LEU A 66 -2.72 11.86 -8.51
CA LEU A 66 -2.62 13.32 -8.55
C LEU A 66 -3.42 13.96 -9.69
N LYS A 67 -3.55 13.28 -10.81
CA LYS A 67 -4.21 13.81 -12.01
C LYS A 67 -5.73 13.65 -11.99
N PHE A 68 -6.23 12.50 -11.53
CA PHE A 68 -7.64 12.15 -11.68
C PHE A 68 -8.46 12.29 -10.40
N PHE A 69 -7.83 12.45 -9.23
CA PHE A 69 -8.53 12.49 -7.97
C PHE A 69 -8.28 13.78 -7.19
N SER A 70 -9.30 14.24 -6.47
CA SER A 70 -9.14 15.36 -5.53
C SER A 70 -8.27 14.95 -4.34
N PRO A 71 -7.66 15.90 -3.61
CA PRO A 71 -6.85 15.63 -2.42
C PRO A 71 -7.51 14.71 -1.41
N HIS A 72 -8.82 14.89 -1.16
CA HIS A 72 -9.56 14.03 -0.23
C HIS A 72 -9.66 12.58 -0.70
N ILE A 73 -9.87 12.38 -2.00
CA ILE A 73 -10.01 11.04 -2.58
C ILE A 73 -8.66 10.32 -2.62
N TYR A 74 -7.59 10.95 -3.11
CA TYR A 74 -6.30 10.28 -3.15
C TYR A 74 -5.75 10.02 -1.73
N ASN A 75 -6.01 10.90 -0.75
CA ASN A 75 -5.67 10.64 0.65
C ASN A 75 -6.44 9.45 1.24
N ALA A 76 -7.73 9.30 0.90
CA ALA A 76 -8.51 8.13 1.30
C ALA A 76 -7.94 6.83 0.69
N ILE A 77 -7.60 6.85 -0.59
CA ILE A 77 -7.00 5.70 -1.29
C ILE A 77 -5.64 5.34 -0.67
N ASN A 78 -4.80 6.35 -0.41
CA ASN A 78 -3.48 6.16 0.21
C ASN A 78 -3.60 5.62 1.65
N SER A 79 -4.56 6.13 2.42
CA SER A 79 -4.86 5.63 3.77
C SER A 79 -5.37 4.19 3.77
N ALA A 80 -6.16 3.82 2.76
CA ALA A 80 -6.59 2.44 2.56
C ALA A 80 -5.40 1.53 2.22
N ALA A 81 -4.44 2.00 1.41
CA ALA A 81 -3.22 1.26 1.09
C ALA A 81 -2.39 0.96 2.34
N LEU A 82 -2.15 1.96 3.22
CA LEU A 82 -1.45 1.74 4.49
C LEU A 82 -2.21 0.77 5.40
N THR A 83 -3.51 0.96 5.54
CA THR A 83 -4.35 0.10 6.37
C THR A 83 -4.33 -1.35 5.87
N LEU A 84 -4.39 -1.55 4.55
CA LEU A 84 -4.30 -2.88 3.93
C LEU A 84 -2.93 -3.52 4.13
N MET A 85 -1.85 -2.76 4.01
CA MET A 85 -0.49 -3.24 4.29
C MET A 85 -0.38 -3.76 5.72
N VAL A 86 -0.79 -2.98 6.70
CA VAL A 86 -0.74 -3.38 8.12
C VAL A 86 -1.65 -4.58 8.40
N LEU A 87 -2.82 -4.63 7.76
CA LEU A 87 -3.72 -5.79 7.85
C LEU A 87 -3.07 -7.05 7.29
N CYS A 88 -2.40 -6.98 6.13
CA CYS A 88 -1.67 -8.11 5.57
C CYS A 88 -0.58 -8.60 6.54
N TRP A 89 0.21 -7.71 7.10
CA TRP A 89 1.23 -8.05 8.10
C TRP A 89 0.63 -8.67 9.37
N ALA A 90 -0.55 -8.27 9.80
CA ALA A 90 -1.24 -8.89 10.94
C ALA A 90 -1.82 -10.30 10.62
N ILE A 91 -2.18 -10.54 9.35
CA ILE A 91 -2.73 -11.83 8.91
C ILE A 91 -1.61 -12.86 8.65
N ILE A 92 -0.44 -12.44 8.18
CA ILE A 92 0.67 -13.34 7.84
C ILE A 92 1.04 -14.29 8.99
N PRO A 93 1.36 -13.85 10.21
CA PRO A 93 1.69 -14.74 11.31
C PRO A 93 0.52 -15.66 11.70
N ALA A 94 -0.71 -15.16 11.63
CA ALA A 94 -1.89 -15.96 11.90
C ALA A 94 -2.04 -17.12 10.89
N LYS A 95 -1.74 -16.89 9.61
CA LYS A 95 -1.73 -17.94 8.58
C LYS A 95 -0.63 -18.96 8.78
N LEU A 96 0.57 -18.53 9.19
CA LEU A 96 1.69 -19.42 9.47
C LEU A 96 1.44 -20.31 10.71
N THR A 97 0.82 -19.75 11.74
CA THR A 97 0.51 -20.47 12.99
C THR A 97 -0.86 -21.17 12.97
N ARG A 98 -1.61 -21.10 11.87
CA ARG A 98 -2.97 -21.61 11.73
C ARG A 98 -3.94 -21.07 12.79
N SER A 99 -3.73 -19.84 13.22
CA SER A 99 -4.56 -19.13 14.20
C SER A 99 -5.45 -18.07 13.52
N SER A 100 -6.36 -17.46 14.30
CA SER A 100 -7.14 -16.31 13.81
C SER A 100 -6.33 -15.01 13.92
N PRO A 101 -6.42 -14.09 12.94
CA PRO A 101 -5.80 -12.79 13.03
C PRO A 101 -6.26 -12.00 14.25
N SER A 102 -5.34 -11.34 14.94
CA SER A 102 -5.62 -10.58 16.15
C SER A 102 -5.69 -9.08 15.85
N PRO A 103 -6.77 -8.38 16.25
CA PRO A 103 -6.87 -6.94 16.11
C PRO A 103 -5.80 -6.19 16.93
N TYR A 104 -5.37 -6.76 18.05
CA TYR A 104 -4.30 -6.18 18.88
C TYR A 104 -2.94 -6.23 18.18
N VAL A 105 -2.66 -7.31 17.44
CA VAL A 105 -1.45 -7.42 16.61
C VAL A 105 -1.48 -6.38 15.50
N MET A 106 -2.62 -6.15 14.86
CA MET A 106 -2.76 -5.11 13.83
C MET A 106 -2.45 -3.71 14.39
N ILE A 107 -3.04 -3.34 15.52
CA ILE A 107 -2.80 -2.05 16.17
C ILE A 107 -1.33 -1.93 16.61
N PHE A 108 -0.77 -3.00 17.21
CA PHE A 108 0.64 -3.03 17.61
C PHE A 108 1.58 -2.82 16.43
N LEU A 109 1.36 -3.53 15.30
CA LEU A 109 2.18 -3.39 14.10
C LEU A 109 2.06 -2.00 13.47
N PHE A 110 0.87 -1.39 13.50
CA PHE A 110 0.70 -0.01 13.04
C PHE A 110 1.57 0.96 13.86
N PHE A 111 1.49 0.92 15.19
CA PHE A 111 2.29 1.80 16.04
C PHE A 111 3.78 1.49 15.98
N LEU A 112 4.15 0.21 15.87
CA LEU A 112 5.55 -0.19 15.67
C LEU A 112 6.10 0.40 14.36
N TYR A 113 5.36 0.29 13.26
CA TYR A 113 5.74 0.87 11.97
C TYR A 113 5.83 2.40 12.04
N PHE A 114 4.88 3.04 12.73
CA PHE A 114 4.87 4.49 12.93
C PHE A 114 6.13 4.97 13.68
N ILE A 115 6.51 4.29 14.76
CA ILE A 115 7.64 4.67 15.62
C ILE A 115 8.98 4.28 14.96
N ALA A 116 9.05 3.12 14.32
CA ALA A 116 10.28 2.59 13.74
C ALA A 116 10.67 3.24 12.40
N ASN A 117 9.73 3.94 11.72
CA ASN A 117 10.00 4.61 10.46
C ASN A 117 10.33 6.09 10.68
N PRO A 118 11.61 6.50 10.67
CA PRO A 118 12.00 7.89 10.93
C PRO A 118 11.52 8.86 9.84
N ALA A 119 11.25 8.36 8.64
CA ALA A 119 10.74 9.14 7.50
C ALA A 119 9.24 8.87 7.25
N PHE A 120 8.46 8.59 8.30
CA PHE A 120 7.06 8.16 8.16
C PHE A 120 6.22 9.12 7.33
N GLY A 121 6.38 10.43 7.49
CA GLY A 121 5.69 11.46 6.70
C GLY A 121 6.02 11.37 5.22
N GLN A 122 7.30 11.26 4.90
CA GLN A 122 7.79 11.21 3.51
C GLN A 122 7.41 9.91 2.80
N THR A 123 7.41 8.79 3.52
CA THR A 123 7.14 7.47 2.93
C THR A 123 5.66 7.10 2.88
N ASN A 124 4.80 7.83 3.62
CA ASN A 124 3.38 7.47 3.73
C ASN A 124 2.41 8.60 3.39
N PHE A 125 2.77 9.88 3.51
CA PHE A 125 1.86 11.00 3.27
C PHE A 125 2.25 11.89 2.10
N TRP A 126 3.53 12.08 1.81
CA TRP A 126 3.95 12.67 0.54
C TRP A 126 3.60 11.70 -0.59
N LEU A 127 2.73 12.11 -1.52
CA LEU A 127 2.06 11.15 -2.42
C LEU A 127 3.02 10.42 -3.36
N VAL A 128 3.97 11.13 -3.98
CA VAL A 128 5.01 10.50 -4.82
C VAL A 128 5.88 9.57 -3.96
N GLY A 129 6.25 9.99 -2.75
CA GLY A 129 6.98 9.16 -1.80
C GLY A 129 6.17 7.93 -1.37
N SER A 130 4.88 8.10 -1.07
CA SER A 130 4.03 6.96 -0.70
C SER A 130 3.87 5.94 -1.82
N ALA A 131 3.75 6.38 -3.07
CA ALA A 131 3.69 5.47 -4.22
C ALA A 131 4.98 4.64 -4.33
N ASN A 132 6.13 5.24 -4.05
CA ASN A 132 7.43 4.56 -4.11
C ASN A 132 7.68 3.61 -2.93
N TYR A 133 7.19 3.92 -1.74
CA TYR A 133 7.52 3.17 -0.53
C TYR A 133 6.33 2.43 0.06
N LEU A 134 5.23 3.12 0.38
CA LEU A 134 4.07 2.51 0.98
C LEU A 134 3.39 1.50 0.04
N TRP A 135 3.11 1.91 -1.20
CA TRP A 135 2.42 1.06 -2.16
C TRP A 135 3.28 -0.15 -2.54
N THR A 136 4.59 0.03 -2.72
CA THR A 136 5.52 -1.07 -2.93
C THR A 136 5.47 -2.08 -1.79
N ASN A 137 5.59 -1.60 -0.54
CA ASN A 137 5.51 -2.46 0.64
C ASN A 137 4.14 -3.14 0.80
N MET A 138 3.06 -2.47 0.42
CA MET A 138 1.72 -3.08 0.39
C MET A 138 1.65 -4.23 -0.62
N PHE A 139 2.17 -4.05 -1.83
CA PHE A 139 2.19 -5.12 -2.84
C PHE A 139 3.06 -6.30 -2.39
N ILE A 140 4.22 -6.04 -1.77
CA ILE A 140 5.07 -7.08 -1.17
C ILE A 140 4.30 -7.84 -0.07
N ALA A 141 3.60 -7.13 0.82
CA ALA A 141 2.81 -7.76 1.89
C ALA A 141 1.68 -8.65 1.34
N ILE A 142 0.98 -8.17 0.30
CA ILE A 142 -0.04 -8.94 -0.41
C ILE A 142 0.60 -10.19 -1.06
N TYR A 143 1.70 -10.02 -1.78
CA TYR A 143 2.41 -11.13 -2.42
C TYR A 143 2.83 -12.21 -1.42
N ILE A 144 3.43 -11.83 -0.29
CA ILE A 144 3.83 -12.77 0.77
C ILE A 144 2.60 -13.50 1.34
N LEU A 145 1.52 -12.76 1.64
CA LEU A 145 0.30 -13.36 2.18
C LEU A 145 -0.31 -14.37 1.21
N ILE A 146 -0.40 -14.02 -0.08
CA ILE A 146 -0.95 -14.90 -1.11
C ILE A 146 -0.02 -16.10 -1.34
N SER A 147 1.31 -15.93 -1.33
CA SER A 147 2.28 -17.02 -1.42
C SER A 147 2.06 -18.07 -0.33
N ILE A 148 1.83 -17.64 0.91
CA ILE A 148 1.51 -18.52 2.03
C ILE A 148 0.18 -19.26 1.78
N CYS A 149 -0.85 -18.57 1.28
CA CYS A 149 -2.14 -19.18 0.98
C CYS A 149 -2.03 -20.25 -0.13
N VAL A 150 -1.27 -19.96 -1.19
CA VAL A 150 -1.02 -20.91 -2.30
C VAL A 150 -0.20 -22.12 -1.81
N SER A 151 0.82 -21.89 -0.99
CA SER A 151 1.64 -22.95 -0.40
C SER A 151 0.83 -23.84 0.54
N ASN A 152 -0.17 -23.30 1.22
CA ASN A 152 -1.10 -24.05 2.07
C ASN A 152 -2.20 -24.77 1.29
N GLY A 153 -2.10 -24.86 -0.05
CA GLY A 153 -2.98 -25.64 -0.92
C GLY A 153 -4.16 -24.88 -1.51
N ASN A 154 -4.34 -23.60 -1.22
CA ASN A 154 -5.39 -22.80 -1.87
C ASN A 154 -4.93 -22.35 -3.27
N ARG A 155 -5.24 -23.18 -4.28
CA ARG A 155 -4.82 -22.98 -5.69
C ARG A 155 -6.00 -22.68 -6.61
N SER A 156 -7.00 -21.91 -6.16
CA SER A 156 -8.06 -21.44 -7.03
C SER A 156 -7.50 -20.52 -8.14
N ASN A 157 -8.18 -20.49 -9.30
CA ASN A 157 -7.75 -19.64 -10.42
C ASN A 157 -7.62 -18.16 -10.02
N LEU A 158 -8.55 -17.68 -9.19
CA LEU A 158 -8.49 -16.32 -8.65
C LEU A 158 -7.24 -16.12 -7.79
N MET A 159 -6.92 -17.08 -6.91
CA MET A 159 -5.74 -16.99 -6.04
C MET A 159 -4.43 -16.99 -6.86
N LEU A 160 -4.34 -17.82 -7.89
CA LEU A 160 -3.19 -17.84 -8.80
C LEU A 160 -3.08 -16.54 -9.60
N PHE A 161 -4.20 -15.99 -10.07
CA PHE A 161 -4.21 -14.68 -10.72
C PHE A 161 -3.70 -13.56 -9.79
N VAL A 162 -4.21 -13.49 -8.56
CA VAL A 162 -3.76 -12.49 -7.57
C VAL A 162 -2.29 -12.69 -7.21
N TYR A 163 -1.82 -13.95 -7.14
CA TYR A 163 -0.41 -14.27 -6.91
C TYR A 163 0.50 -13.67 -8.00
N VAL A 164 0.18 -13.94 -9.27
CA VAL A 164 0.95 -13.41 -10.41
C VAL A 164 0.85 -11.89 -10.48
N ALA A 165 -0.36 -11.33 -10.33
CA ALA A 165 -0.55 -9.89 -10.37
C ALA A 165 0.22 -9.17 -9.26
N SER A 166 0.16 -9.67 -8.02
CA SER A 166 0.90 -9.06 -6.89
C SER A 166 2.41 -9.19 -7.04
N SER A 167 2.93 -10.29 -7.63
CA SER A 167 4.37 -10.43 -7.90
C SER A 167 4.88 -9.41 -8.92
N ILE A 168 4.11 -9.17 -10.00
CA ILE A 168 4.44 -8.16 -11.01
C ILE A 168 4.38 -6.75 -10.40
N LEU A 169 3.31 -6.44 -9.66
CA LEU A 169 3.16 -5.14 -9.02
C LEU A 169 4.28 -4.88 -8.00
N ALA A 170 4.64 -5.87 -7.19
CA ALA A 170 5.76 -5.73 -6.26
C ALA A 170 7.10 -5.54 -7.00
N GLY A 171 7.42 -6.42 -7.97
CA GLY A 171 8.71 -6.40 -8.65
C GLY A 171 8.92 -5.21 -9.62
N CYS A 172 7.83 -4.56 -10.09
CA CYS A 172 7.91 -3.40 -10.99
C CYS A 172 7.66 -2.05 -10.28
N SER A 173 7.52 -2.04 -8.95
CA SER A 173 7.22 -0.82 -8.20
C SER A 173 8.46 0.02 -7.87
N ASN A 174 9.59 -0.63 -7.60
CA ASN A 174 10.83 0.06 -7.25
C ASN A 174 12.04 -0.73 -7.77
N GLU A 175 13.19 -0.06 -7.99
CA GLU A 175 14.42 -0.70 -8.45
C GLU A 175 15.02 -1.69 -7.42
N ASN A 176 14.62 -1.58 -6.17
CA ASN A 176 15.13 -2.37 -5.06
C ASN A 176 14.20 -3.52 -4.62
N THR A 177 13.16 -3.86 -5.42
CA THR A 177 12.21 -4.93 -5.08
C THR A 177 12.37 -6.19 -5.94
#